data_ee7e4a15f7caea7054adefc132177d87
#
_entry.id   ee7e4a15f7caea7054adefc132177d87
#
_cell.length_a   1.000
_cell.length_b   1.000
_cell.length_c   1.000
_cell.angle_alpha   90.00
_cell.angle_beta   90.00
_cell.angle_gamma   90.00
#
_symmetry.space_group_name_H-M   'P 1'
#
loop_
_entity.id
_entity.type
_entity.pdbx_description
1 polymer ?
#
loop_
_entity_poly.entity_id
_entity_poly.type
_entity_poly.pdbx_seq_one_letter_code
_entity_poly.pdbx_strand_id
1 'polypeptide(L)'
;MPYRRLPNTDQARIRALKAVVVKGDIYNVYDLAVSLKTLTDARNFLMKFEAAQAYYAECFERQSKAGRKHQSNVKIARLYISHFIQVLNLAVIRSEIRTAHKEYYGLDMKSNNVPDLSTETALAEWGRKIVDGENRRTSQGGIPIYNPTIAKVRVHYDIFMESYEL
;
A
#
# COMPACT_ATOMS: atom_id res chain seq x y z
N MET A 1 -43.82 -17.40 20.22
CA MET A 1 -42.50 -17.41 20.85
C MET A 1 -41.62 -16.38 20.16
N PRO A 2 -40.90 -15.51 20.88
CA PRO A 2 -39.98 -14.57 20.22
C PRO A 2 -38.90 -15.38 19.52
N TYR A 3 -38.71 -15.16 18.22
CA TYR A 3 -37.70 -15.80 17.41
C TYR A 3 -36.33 -15.30 17.87
N ARG A 4 -35.57 -16.13 18.58
CA ARG A 4 -34.21 -15.82 18.98
C ARG A 4 -33.28 -16.04 17.78
N ARG A 5 -32.77 -14.94 17.21
CA ARG A 5 -31.75 -15.02 16.17
C ARG A 5 -30.44 -15.57 16.77
N LEU A 6 -29.86 -16.54 16.11
CA LEU A 6 -28.52 -17.01 16.45
C LEU A 6 -27.50 -15.88 16.24
N PRO A 7 -26.42 -15.81 17.03
CA PRO A 7 -25.37 -14.82 16.85
C PRO A 7 -24.74 -14.99 15.45
N ASN A 8 -24.82 -13.94 14.64
CA ASN A 8 -24.38 -13.94 13.24
C ASN A 8 -23.08 -13.16 13.01
N THR A 9 -22.61 -12.42 13.99
CA THR A 9 -21.31 -11.72 13.93
C THR A 9 -20.32 -12.38 14.87
N ASP A 10 -19.01 -12.24 14.57
CA ASP A 10 -17.95 -12.82 15.41
C ASP A 10 -17.99 -12.26 16.84
N GLN A 11 -18.26 -10.97 17.00
CA GLN A 11 -18.43 -10.33 18.30
C GLN A 11 -19.62 -10.92 19.09
N ALA A 12 -20.74 -11.19 18.40
CA ALA A 12 -21.91 -11.78 19.04
C ALA A 12 -21.64 -13.24 19.42
N ARG A 13 -20.91 -13.99 18.61
CA ARG A 13 -20.49 -15.38 18.89
C ARG A 13 -19.57 -15.45 20.09
N ILE A 14 -18.55 -14.57 20.16
CA ILE A 14 -17.64 -14.49 21.32
C ILE A 14 -18.40 -14.12 22.57
N ARG A 15 -19.30 -13.15 22.54
CA ARG A 15 -20.14 -12.79 23.70
C ARG A 15 -21.00 -13.96 24.18
N ALA A 16 -21.58 -14.71 23.25
CA ALA A 16 -22.38 -15.89 23.60
C ALA A 16 -21.52 -16.98 24.24
N LEU A 17 -20.32 -17.26 23.71
CA LEU A 17 -19.38 -18.23 24.28
C LEU A 17 -18.90 -17.80 25.66
N LYS A 18 -18.55 -16.52 25.86
CA LYS A 18 -18.16 -15.95 27.16
C LYS A 18 -19.28 -16.12 28.19
N ALA A 19 -20.54 -15.85 27.79
CA ALA A 19 -21.69 -16.01 28.67
C ALA A 19 -21.84 -17.50 29.11
N VAL A 20 -21.63 -18.46 28.21
CA VAL A 20 -21.68 -19.90 28.53
C VAL A 20 -20.58 -20.27 29.51
N VAL A 21 -19.35 -19.80 29.27
CA VAL A 21 -18.20 -20.10 30.16
C VAL A 21 -18.43 -19.50 31.56
N VAL A 22 -18.82 -18.24 31.65
CA VAL A 22 -19.12 -17.58 32.94
C VAL A 22 -20.23 -18.29 33.70
N LYS A 23 -21.31 -18.69 33.03
CA LYS A 23 -22.39 -19.47 33.66
C LYS A 23 -21.91 -20.83 34.12
N GLY A 24 -21.07 -21.50 33.33
CA GLY A 24 -20.47 -22.78 33.72
C GLY A 24 -19.54 -22.70 34.92
N ASP A 25 -18.98 -21.53 35.25
CA ASP A 25 -18.13 -21.32 36.43
C ASP A 25 -18.96 -21.00 37.69
N ILE A 26 -20.17 -20.45 37.52
CA ILE A 26 -21.02 -20.02 38.63
C ILE A 26 -21.96 -21.15 39.12
N TYR A 27 -22.50 -21.93 38.19
CA TYR A 27 -23.53 -22.95 38.50
C TYR A 27 -22.91 -24.32 38.69
N ASN A 28 -23.55 -25.14 39.55
CA ASN A 28 -23.18 -26.55 39.70
C ASN A 28 -23.42 -27.27 38.36
N VAL A 29 -22.57 -28.24 38.04
CA VAL A 29 -22.65 -29.04 36.80
C VAL A 29 -24.02 -29.72 36.63
N TYR A 30 -24.68 -30.11 37.74
CA TYR A 30 -26.01 -30.74 37.71
C TYR A 30 -27.15 -29.79 37.41
N ASP A 31 -26.91 -28.46 37.59
CA ASP A 31 -27.89 -27.40 37.30
C ASP A 31 -27.77 -26.81 35.91
N LEU A 32 -26.75 -27.23 35.18
CA LEU A 32 -26.49 -26.75 33.81
C LEU A 32 -27.26 -27.55 32.79
N ALA A 33 -27.85 -26.86 31.80
CA ALA A 33 -28.54 -27.49 30.65
C ALA A 33 -27.59 -28.13 29.62
N VAL A 34 -26.29 -28.09 29.84
CA VAL A 34 -25.24 -28.61 28.94
C VAL A 34 -24.33 -29.57 29.65
N SER A 35 -23.79 -30.55 28.94
CA SER A 35 -22.82 -31.50 29.51
C SER A 35 -21.49 -30.83 29.83
N LEU A 36 -20.73 -31.42 30.78
CA LEU A 36 -19.38 -30.97 31.09
C LEU A 36 -18.45 -30.97 29.87
N LYS A 37 -18.61 -31.97 28.99
CA LYS A 37 -17.88 -32.03 27.72
C LYS A 37 -18.18 -30.83 26.85
N THR A 38 -19.44 -30.45 26.64
CA THR A 38 -19.85 -29.29 25.84
C THR A 38 -19.31 -28.00 26.43
N LEU A 39 -19.27 -27.87 27.77
CA LEU A 39 -18.69 -26.70 28.44
C LEU A 39 -17.19 -26.60 28.20
N THR A 40 -16.46 -27.73 28.29
CA THR A 40 -15.03 -27.80 28.01
C THR A 40 -14.72 -27.45 26.55
N ASP A 41 -15.52 -27.99 25.61
CA ASP A 41 -15.39 -27.69 24.20
C ASP A 41 -15.64 -26.20 23.91
N ALA A 42 -16.63 -25.60 24.57
CA ALA A 42 -16.93 -24.18 24.46
C ALA A 42 -15.77 -23.30 24.97
N ARG A 43 -15.13 -23.67 26.10
CA ARG A 43 -13.96 -22.98 26.63
C ARG A 43 -12.77 -23.04 25.66
N ASN A 44 -12.47 -24.24 25.17
CA ASN A 44 -11.37 -24.46 24.24
C ASN A 44 -11.60 -23.72 22.91
N PHE A 45 -12.84 -23.73 22.44
CA PHE A 45 -13.20 -23.04 21.22
C PHE A 45 -13.13 -21.51 21.40
N LEU A 46 -13.58 -20.98 22.54
CA LEU A 46 -13.49 -19.55 22.86
C LEU A 46 -12.03 -19.07 22.81
N MET A 47 -11.10 -19.79 23.45
CA MET A 47 -9.67 -19.45 23.42
C MET A 47 -9.12 -19.42 22.01
N LYS A 48 -9.43 -20.43 21.19
CA LYS A 48 -9.00 -20.49 19.77
C LYS A 48 -9.60 -19.38 18.95
N PHE A 49 -10.87 -19.05 19.18
CA PHE A 49 -11.58 -18.01 18.44
C PHE A 49 -11.05 -16.63 18.79
N GLU A 50 -10.79 -16.34 20.06
CA GLU A 50 -10.17 -15.07 20.47
C GLU A 50 -8.75 -14.92 19.91
N ALA A 51 -7.94 -15.99 19.94
CA ALA A 51 -6.61 -15.99 19.35
C ALA A 51 -6.64 -15.73 17.83
N ALA A 52 -7.57 -16.38 17.11
CA ALA A 52 -7.75 -16.17 15.67
C ALA A 52 -8.21 -14.74 15.36
N GLN A 53 -9.09 -14.17 16.18
CA GLN A 53 -9.55 -12.79 16.01
C GLN A 53 -8.42 -11.78 16.25
N ALA A 54 -7.60 -12.00 17.28
CA ALA A 54 -6.44 -11.16 17.57
C ALA A 54 -5.41 -11.21 16.42
N TYR A 55 -5.13 -12.40 15.90
CA TYR A 55 -4.25 -12.58 14.74
C TYR A 55 -4.79 -11.90 13.48
N TYR A 56 -6.09 -12.03 13.21
CA TYR A 56 -6.73 -11.33 12.09
C TYR A 56 -6.61 -9.81 12.22
N ALA A 57 -6.87 -9.26 13.41
CA ALA A 57 -6.73 -7.82 13.66
C ALA A 57 -5.30 -7.33 13.43
N GLU A 58 -4.30 -8.09 13.87
CA GLU A 58 -2.89 -7.78 13.64
C GLU A 58 -2.53 -7.81 12.14
N CYS A 59 -2.98 -8.82 11.41
CA CYS A 59 -2.76 -8.92 9.97
C CYS A 59 -3.42 -7.76 9.21
N PHE A 60 -4.64 -7.41 9.58
CA PHE A 60 -5.37 -6.29 9.00
C PHE A 60 -4.67 -4.95 9.25
N GLU A 61 -4.17 -4.73 10.47
CA GLU A 61 -3.41 -3.52 10.79
C GLU A 61 -2.11 -3.42 9.98
N ARG A 62 -1.35 -4.53 9.89
CA ARG A 62 -0.13 -4.61 9.07
C ARG A 62 -0.41 -4.29 7.61
N GLN A 63 -1.44 -4.89 7.02
CA GLN A 63 -1.85 -4.64 5.64
C GLN A 63 -2.25 -3.17 5.42
N SER A 64 -3.05 -2.60 6.32
CA SER A 64 -3.49 -1.20 6.24
C SER A 64 -2.30 -0.23 6.35
N LYS A 65 -1.33 -0.52 7.20
CA LYS A 65 -0.11 0.27 7.35
C LYS A 65 0.76 0.21 6.10
N ALA A 66 0.96 -0.99 5.54
CA ALA A 66 1.69 -1.19 4.29
C ALA A 66 1.03 -0.46 3.13
N GLY A 67 -0.30 -0.56 2.98
CA GLY A 67 -1.05 0.16 1.95
C GLY A 67 -0.93 1.68 2.05
N ARG A 68 -1.01 2.25 3.26
CA ARG A 68 -0.79 3.69 3.48
C ARG A 68 0.63 4.12 3.11
N LYS A 69 1.64 3.32 3.47
CA LYS A 69 3.04 3.58 3.11
C LYS A 69 3.22 3.55 1.59
N HIS A 70 2.69 2.53 0.93
CA HIS A 70 2.73 2.43 -0.54
C HIS A 70 2.11 3.64 -1.22
N GLN A 71 0.89 4.05 -0.81
CA GLN A 71 0.24 5.25 -1.37
C GLN A 71 1.07 6.53 -1.18
N SER A 72 1.76 6.66 -0.05
CA SER A 72 2.70 7.77 0.18
C SER A 72 3.88 7.71 -0.79
N ASN A 73 4.46 6.53 -1.00
CA ASN A 73 5.58 6.33 -1.94
C ASN A 73 5.16 6.69 -3.38
N VAL A 74 3.97 6.25 -3.81
CA VAL A 74 3.38 6.59 -5.12
C VAL A 74 3.26 8.11 -5.30
N LYS A 75 2.72 8.81 -4.29
CA LYS A 75 2.56 10.28 -4.35
C LYS A 75 3.90 11.00 -4.48
N ILE A 76 4.90 10.58 -3.71
CA ILE A 76 6.22 11.20 -3.71
C ILE A 76 6.94 10.92 -5.03
N ALA A 77 6.96 9.67 -5.50
CA ALA A 77 7.56 9.32 -6.79
C ALA A 77 6.93 10.11 -7.94
N ARG A 78 5.60 10.19 -7.97
CA ARG A 78 4.86 10.98 -8.97
C ARG A 78 5.26 12.46 -8.94
N LEU A 79 5.38 13.04 -7.76
CA LEU A 79 5.81 14.43 -7.60
C LEU A 79 7.21 14.65 -8.19
N TYR A 80 8.17 13.82 -7.84
CA TYR A 80 9.56 13.99 -8.30
C TYR A 80 9.71 13.74 -9.81
N ILE A 81 9.05 12.71 -10.35
CA ILE A 81 9.07 12.40 -11.79
C ILE A 81 8.40 13.52 -12.59
N SER A 82 7.22 13.96 -12.20
CA SER A 82 6.52 15.06 -12.87
C SER A 82 7.29 16.36 -12.82
N HIS A 83 7.88 16.69 -11.67
CA HIS A 83 8.69 17.89 -11.50
C HIS A 83 9.96 17.86 -12.37
N PHE A 84 10.63 16.71 -12.44
CA PHE A 84 11.79 16.54 -13.32
C PHE A 84 11.41 16.79 -14.78
N ILE A 85 10.31 16.23 -15.27
CA ILE A 85 9.83 16.42 -16.63
C ILE A 85 9.50 17.90 -16.90
N GLN A 86 8.87 18.58 -15.95
CA GLN A 86 8.58 20.02 -16.05
C GLN A 86 9.85 20.84 -16.19
N VAL A 87 10.86 20.59 -15.35
CA VAL A 87 12.14 21.29 -15.41
C VAL A 87 12.87 20.99 -16.71
N LEU A 88 12.85 19.75 -17.19
CA LEU A 88 13.40 19.38 -18.50
C LEU A 88 12.71 20.15 -19.63
N ASN A 89 11.39 20.21 -19.65
CA ASN A 89 10.63 20.95 -20.64
C ASN A 89 10.93 22.45 -20.61
N LEU A 90 11.07 23.04 -19.42
CA LEU A 90 11.48 24.45 -19.25
C LEU A 90 12.90 24.70 -19.79
N ALA A 91 13.84 23.77 -19.53
CA ALA A 91 15.19 23.89 -20.08
C ALA A 91 15.20 23.81 -21.62
N VAL A 92 14.32 23.01 -22.21
CA VAL A 92 14.13 22.96 -23.67
C VAL A 92 13.55 24.28 -24.19
N ILE A 93 12.53 24.83 -23.54
CA ILE A 93 11.92 26.13 -23.91
C ILE A 93 12.95 27.25 -23.85
N ARG A 94 13.83 27.25 -22.86
CA ARG A 94 14.92 28.22 -22.71
C ARG A 94 16.12 27.98 -23.65
N SER A 95 16.04 26.96 -24.49
CA SER A 95 17.11 26.53 -25.40
C SER A 95 18.41 26.09 -24.71
N GLU A 96 18.35 25.76 -23.43
CA GLU A 96 19.45 25.17 -22.66
C GLU A 96 19.69 23.71 -23.03
N ILE A 97 18.61 23.01 -23.43
CA ILE A 97 18.62 21.64 -23.92
C ILE A 97 17.95 21.61 -25.32
N ARG A 98 18.57 20.91 -26.25
CA ARG A 98 18.00 20.77 -27.62
C ARG A 98 16.71 19.94 -27.56
N THR A 99 15.68 20.33 -28.32
CA THR A 99 14.41 19.62 -28.39
C THR A 99 14.59 18.16 -28.78
N ALA A 100 15.53 17.83 -29.67
CA ALA A 100 15.85 16.46 -30.07
C ALA A 100 16.25 15.56 -28.91
N HIS A 101 16.81 16.11 -27.80
CA HIS A 101 17.18 15.33 -26.63
C HIS A 101 15.99 14.78 -25.83
N LYS A 102 14.76 15.27 -26.08
CA LYS A 102 13.55 14.68 -25.51
C LYS A 102 13.35 13.22 -25.90
N GLU A 103 13.90 12.81 -27.05
CA GLU A 103 13.86 11.42 -27.53
C GLU A 103 14.51 10.46 -26.53
N TYR A 104 15.59 10.87 -25.84
CA TYR A 104 16.25 10.02 -24.83
C TYR A 104 15.31 9.59 -23.70
N TYR A 105 14.31 10.41 -23.41
CA TYR A 105 13.32 10.18 -22.36
C TYR A 105 12.00 9.59 -22.89
N GLY A 106 11.88 9.41 -24.19
CA GLY A 106 10.63 9.01 -24.83
C GLY A 106 9.52 10.06 -24.75
N LEU A 107 9.89 11.34 -24.56
CA LEU A 107 8.95 12.46 -24.53
C LEU A 107 8.62 12.98 -25.92
N ASP A 108 7.39 13.47 -26.10
CA ASP A 108 6.96 14.10 -27.36
C ASP A 108 7.75 15.39 -27.59
N MET A 109 8.38 15.49 -28.77
CA MET A 109 9.13 16.67 -29.17
C MET A 109 8.24 17.91 -29.45
N LYS A 110 6.96 17.67 -29.76
CA LYS A 110 6.00 18.75 -30.12
C LYS A 110 5.22 19.25 -28.90
N SER A 111 5.21 18.52 -27.81
CA SER A 111 4.46 18.86 -26.59
C SER A 111 5.41 19.12 -25.43
N ASN A 112 5.08 20.10 -24.59
CA ASN A 112 5.76 20.37 -23.32
C ASN A 112 4.93 19.91 -22.11
N ASN A 113 3.93 19.06 -22.33
CA ASN A 113 3.09 18.53 -21.29
C ASN A 113 3.80 17.38 -20.55
N VAL A 114 3.49 17.24 -19.27
CA VAL A 114 3.85 16.03 -18.51
C VAL A 114 2.93 14.90 -18.98
N PRO A 115 3.46 13.71 -19.29
CA PRO A 115 2.64 12.56 -19.63
C PRO A 115 1.73 12.15 -18.47
N ASP A 116 0.72 11.34 -18.78
CA ASP A 116 -0.16 10.80 -17.74
C ASP A 116 0.61 9.85 -16.80
N LEU A 117 0.65 10.21 -15.52
CA LEU A 117 1.27 9.46 -14.43
C LEU A 117 0.22 8.96 -13.43
N SER A 118 -1.05 8.87 -13.83
CA SER A 118 -2.16 8.54 -12.92
C SER A 118 -2.11 7.11 -12.43
N THR A 119 -1.70 6.17 -13.28
CA THR A 119 -1.58 4.75 -12.93
C THR A 119 -0.17 4.41 -12.43
N GLU A 120 -0.08 3.41 -11.56
CA GLU A 120 1.20 2.95 -11.03
C GLU A 120 2.07 2.30 -12.12
N THR A 121 1.46 1.61 -13.07
CA THR A 121 2.15 1.04 -14.23
C THR A 121 2.79 2.15 -15.09
N ALA A 122 2.03 3.22 -15.38
CA ALA A 122 2.57 4.36 -16.12
C ALA A 122 3.68 5.07 -15.34
N LEU A 123 3.51 5.21 -14.01
CA LEU A 123 4.51 5.80 -13.13
C LEU A 123 5.82 5.00 -13.14
N ALA A 124 5.73 3.66 -13.07
CA ALA A 124 6.89 2.76 -13.15
C ALA A 124 7.61 2.88 -14.50
N GLU A 125 6.86 2.87 -15.59
CA GLU A 125 7.42 2.99 -16.94
C GLU A 125 8.09 4.36 -17.16
N TRP A 126 7.43 5.44 -16.81
CA TRP A 126 7.96 6.79 -16.97
C TRP A 126 9.14 7.05 -16.03
N GLY A 127 9.12 6.57 -14.80
CA GLY A 127 10.27 6.66 -13.89
C GLY A 127 11.53 6.04 -14.48
N ARG A 128 11.42 4.84 -15.04
CA ARG A 128 12.52 4.17 -15.74
C ARG A 128 13.01 4.99 -16.94
N LYS A 129 12.10 5.43 -17.82
CA LYS A 129 12.45 6.23 -19.02
C LYS A 129 13.19 7.51 -18.66
N ILE A 130 12.76 8.19 -17.58
CA ILE A 130 13.39 9.44 -17.14
C ILE A 130 14.80 9.18 -16.59
N VAL A 131 14.98 8.16 -15.74
CA VAL A 131 16.29 7.80 -15.20
C VAL A 131 17.26 7.37 -16.31
N ASP A 132 16.83 6.51 -17.20
CA ASP A 132 17.65 6.02 -18.32
C ASP A 132 17.98 7.15 -19.30
N GLY A 133 17.01 7.99 -19.62
CA GLY A 133 17.17 9.12 -20.52
C GLY A 133 18.17 10.15 -20.03
N GLU A 134 18.09 10.54 -18.74
CA GLU A 134 19.04 11.49 -18.15
C GLU A 134 20.45 10.90 -18.07
N ASN A 135 20.57 9.64 -17.67
CA ASN A 135 21.88 8.96 -17.67
C ASN A 135 22.50 8.94 -19.07
N ARG A 136 21.69 8.61 -20.09
CA ARG A 136 22.15 8.60 -21.50
C ARG A 136 22.55 9.98 -21.98
N ARG A 137 21.75 11.03 -21.70
CA ARG A 137 22.02 12.39 -22.11
C ARG A 137 23.28 12.94 -21.46
N THR A 138 23.46 12.73 -20.15
CA THR A 138 24.62 13.19 -19.39
C THR A 138 25.89 12.45 -19.75
N SER A 139 25.82 11.14 -20.06
CA SER A 139 26.99 10.37 -20.54
C SER A 139 27.52 10.86 -21.90
N GLN A 140 26.70 11.57 -22.68
CA GLN A 140 27.09 12.22 -23.92
C GLN A 140 27.50 13.68 -23.74
N GLY A 141 27.79 14.11 -22.53
CA GLY A 141 28.27 15.45 -22.21
C GLY A 141 27.18 16.48 -21.94
N GLY A 142 25.91 16.05 -21.81
CA GLY A 142 24.82 16.95 -21.41
C GLY A 142 24.98 17.43 -19.97
N ILE A 143 24.69 18.70 -19.69
CA ILE A 143 24.71 19.25 -18.33
C ILE A 143 23.52 18.65 -17.56
N PRO A 144 23.76 18.02 -16.39
CA PRO A 144 22.69 17.41 -15.59
C PRO A 144 21.62 18.43 -15.18
N ILE A 145 20.35 17.99 -15.15
CA ILE A 145 19.28 18.78 -14.56
C ILE A 145 19.50 18.85 -13.05
N TYR A 146 19.37 20.06 -12.50
CA TYR A 146 19.80 20.31 -11.13
C TYR A 146 18.67 20.21 -10.11
N ASN A 147 17.48 20.70 -10.36
CA ASN A 147 16.43 20.71 -9.34
C ASN A 147 15.07 20.26 -9.92
N PRO A 148 14.66 19.00 -9.67
CA PRO A 148 15.34 17.95 -8.89
C PRO A 148 16.50 17.31 -9.66
N THR A 149 17.52 16.82 -8.96
CA THR A 149 18.56 15.99 -9.58
C THR A 149 18.01 14.60 -9.89
N ILE A 150 18.55 13.94 -10.95
CA ILE A 150 18.14 12.57 -11.28
C ILE A 150 18.42 11.58 -10.13
N ALA A 151 19.45 11.81 -9.34
CA ALA A 151 19.73 10.99 -8.15
C ALA A 151 18.57 11.04 -7.13
N LYS A 152 18.00 12.22 -6.89
CA LYS A 152 16.80 12.35 -6.03
C LYS A 152 15.58 11.66 -6.63
N VAL A 153 15.36 11.85 -7.93
CA VAL A 153 14.25 11.16 -8.64
C VAL A 153 14.39 9.66 -8.50
N ARG A 154 15.59 9.12 -8.73
CA ARG A 154 15.88 7.70 -8.62
C ARG A 154 15.61 7.15 -7.23
N VAL A 155 16.06 7.81 -6.17
CA VAL A 155 15.79 7.36 -4.79
C VAL A 155 14.30 7.18 -4.54
N HIS A 156 13.47 8.15 -4.91
CA HIS A 156 12.02 8.06 -4.70
C HIS A 156 11.35 7.07 -5.65
N TYR A 157 11.87 6.91 -6.85
CA TYR A 157 11.43 5.89 -7.79
C TYR A 157 11.74 4.48 -7.27
N ASP A 158 12.96 4.22 -6.79
CA ASP A 158 13.35 2.93 -6.24
C ASP A 158 12.51 2.55 -5.00
N ILE A 159 12.27 3.50 -4.09
CA ILE A 159 11.38 3.31 -2.92
C ILE A 159 9.94 2.96 -3.35
N PHE A 160 9.44 3.60 -4.42
CA PHE A 160 8.14 3.26 -4.99
C PHE A 160 8.16 1.84 -5.56
N MET A 161 9.17 1.49 -6.36
CA MET A 161 9.28 0.17 -6.98
C MET A 161 9.37 -0.96 -5.95
N GLU A 162 10.14 -0.79 -4.87
CA GLU A 162 10.19 -1.75 -3.75
C GLU A 162 8.81 -2.04 -3.15
N SER A 163 7.93 -1.04 -3.09
CA SER A 163 6.57 -1.22 -2.57
C SER A 163 5.54 -1.62 -3.63
N TYR A 164 5.88 -1.52 -4.91
CA TYR A 164 5.05 -1.90 -6.05
C TYR A 164 5.17 -3.38 -6.41
N GLU A 165 6.36 -3.97 -6.20
CA GLU A 165 6.65 -5.38 -6.49
C GLU A 165 6.26 -6.34 -5.35
N LEU A 166 5.80 -5.81 -4.19
CA LEU A 166 5.30 -6.58 -3.04
C LEU A 166 3.82 -6.93 -3.18
#